data_ccb9579f5b6bb26fa4ee2242617092ed
#
_entry.id   ccb9579f5b6bb26fa4ee2242617092ed
#
_cell.length_a   1.000
_cell.length_b   1.000
_cell.length_c   1.000
_cell.angle_alpha   90.00
_cell.angle_beta   90.00
_cell.angle_gamma   90.00
#
_symmetry.space_group_name_H-M   'P 1'
#
loop_
_entity.id
_entity.type
_entity.pdbx_description
1 polymer ?
#
loop_
_entity_poly.entity_id
_entity_poly.type
_entity_poly.pdbx_seq_one_letter_code
_entity_poly.pdbx_strand_id
1 'polypeptide(L)'
;FAKNGFNKVTMKDVCEATALSRGGLYSHFPGTKKIFEAILEKLNQKEEMNFTKEMMAGLPATEILSRALNLMEDEMKRSEDSLSLAMYEYAGTIDQDLMNHFNTIGEKKWTDLIEYGIKRGEFKQVDVYEIVNVILYVYQGVRMWSRIVTMPPDSFRAITSHIQKQLIKEH
;
A
#
# COMPACT_ATOMS: atom_id res chain seq x y z
N PHE A 1 15.85 2.33 0.13
CA PHE A 1 14.97 2.00 1.25
C PHE A 1 14.33 0.62 1.09
N ALA A 2 13.68 0.30 -0.03
CA ALA A 2 12.98 -0.98 -0.19
C ALA A 2 13.86 -2.20 0.10
N LYS A 3 15.08 -2.26 -0.47
CA LYS A 3 16.00 -3.39 -0.28
C LYS A 3 16.65 -3.43 1.10
N ASN A 4 17.04 -2.27 1.64
CA ASN A 4 17.92 -2.19 2.80
C ASN A 4 17.21 -1.80 4.10
N GLY A 5 15.92 -1.51 4.04
CA GLY A 5 15.17 -0.93 5.15
C GLY A 5 15.46 0.57 5.31
N PHE A 6 14.94 1.16 6.40
CA PHE A 6 15.16 2.59 6.72
C PHE A 6 16.49 2.81 7.47
N ASN A 7 16.76 1.97 8.46
CA ASN A 7 17.87 2.16 9.39
C ASN A 7 19.26 2.04 8.75
N LYS A 8 19.40 1.28 7.68
CA LYS A 8 20.66 1.03 7.00
C LYS A 8 20.96 2.02 5.87
N VAL A 9 19.99 2.84 5.47
CA VAL A 9 20.18 3.79 4.34
C VAL A 9 20.77 5.09 4.83
N THR A 10 21.87 5.49 4.21
CA THR A 10 22.58 6.75 4.47
C THR A 10 22.36 7.77 3.36
N MET A 11 22.67 9.04 3.63
CA MET A 11 22.67 10.09 2.59
C MET A 11 23.63 9.78 1.44
N LYS A 12 24.74 9.05 1.72
CA LYS A 12 25.68 8.60 0.70
C LYS A 12 25.01 7.62 -0.26
N ASP A 13 24.29 6.62 0.26
CA ASP A 13 23.59 5.63 -0.55
C ASP A 13 22.53 6.29 -1.44
N VAL A 14 21.85 7.32 -0.93
CA VAL A 14 20.88 8.08 -1.73
C VAL A 14 21.58 8.86 -2.85
N CYS A 15 22.72 9.53 -2.57
CA CYS A 15 23.51 10.22 -3.61
C CYS A 15 23.95 9.25 -4.71
N GLU A 16 24.46 8.08 -4.34
CA GLU A 16 24.90 7.05 -5.31
C GLU A 16 23.73 6.53 -6.16
N ALA A 17 22.56 6.27 -5.54
CA ALA A 17 21.39 5.76 -6.24
C ALA A 17 20.73 6.80 -7.17
N THR A 18 20.85 8.10 -6.86
CA THR A 18 20.19 9.17 -7.62
C THR A 18 21.12 9.96 -8.54
N ALA A 19 22.43 9.67 -8.48
CA ALA A 19 23.48 10.45 -9.15
C ALA A 19 23.51 11.93 -8.75
N LEU A 20 22.93 12.31 -7.63
CA LEU A 20 22.94 13.67 -7.09
C LEU A 20 24.22 13.93 -6.30
N SER A 21 24.76 15.15 -6.39
CA SER A 21 25.83 15.58 -5.51
C SER A 21 25.37 15.69 -4.06
N ARG A 22 26.26 15.52 -3.10
CA ARG A 22 25.97 15.72 -1.68
C ARG A 22 25.36 17.11 -1.42
N GLY A 23 26.00 18.16 -1.95
CA GLY A 23 25.49 19.53 -1.79
C GLY A 23 24.08 19.72 -2.34
N GLY A 24 23.80 19.14 -3.53
CA GLY A 24 22.48 19.17 -4.14
C GLY A 24 21.45 18.44 -3.29
N LEU A 25 21.77 17.25 -2.75
CA LEU A 25 20.84 16.51 -1.91
C LEU A 25 20.58 17.23 -0.58
N TYR A 26 21.62 17.68 0.11
CA TYR A 26 21.49 18.38 1.40
C TYR A 26 20.79 19.74 1.29
N SER A 27 20.80 20.40 0.12
CA SER A 27 20.03 21.65 -0.10
C SER A 27 18.52 21.43 -0.07
N HIS A 28 18.06 20.20 -0.36
CA HIS A 28 16.63 19.84 -0.37
C HIS A 28 16.21 19.04 0.87
N PHE A 29 17.08 18.18 1.37
CA PHE A 29 16.73 17.25 2.45
C PHE A 29 17.84 17.25 3.52
N PRO A 30 17.53 17.60 4.77
CA PRO A 30 18.52 17.62 5.86
C PRO A 30 18.99 16.22 6.28
N GLY A 31 18.31 15.16 5.85
CA GLY A 31 18.65 13.77 6.17
C GLY A 31 17.70 12.76 5.54
N THR A 32 18.04 11.48 5.70
CA THR A 32 17.29 10.34 5.12
C THR A 32 15.85 10.28 5.61
N LYS A 33 15.58 10.73 6.83
CA LYS A 33 14.24 10.83 7.40
C LYS A 33 13.32 11.67 6.51
N LYS A 34 13.73 12.88 6.16
CA LYS A 34 12.91 13.79 5.33
C LYS A 34 12.74 13.29 3.90
N ILE A 35 13.73 12.59 3.37
CA ILE A 35 13.60 11.92 2.07
C ILE A 35 12.53 10.82 2.14
N PHE A 36 12.57 10.00 3.19
CA PHE A 36 11.63 8.90 3.35
C PHE A 36 10.20 9.40 3.56
N GLU A 37 10.00 10.41 4.40
CA GLU A 37 8.71 11.09 4.58
C GLU A 37 8.15 11.62 3.25
N ALA A 38 8.99 12.29 2.45
CA ALA A 38 8.57 12.80 1.14
C ALA A 38 8.21 11.67 0.14
N ILE A 39 8.89 10.52 0.22
CA ILE A 39 8.54 9.35 -0.60
C ILE A 39 7.17 8.80 -0.19
N LEU A 40 6.93 8.63 1.11
CA LEU A 40 5.65 8.13 1.62
C LEU A 40 4.49 9.06 1.24
N GLU A 41 4.67 10.37 1.41
CA GLU A 41 3.69 11.38 1.02
C GLU A 41 3.35 11.32 -0.47
N LYS A 42 4.38 11.24 -1.32
CA LYS A 42 4.19 11.14 -2.78
C LYS A 42 3.48 9.86 -3.19
N LEU A 43 3.79 8.72 -2.56
CA LEU A 43 3.12 7.46 -2.83
C LEU A 43 1.65 7.53 -2.44
N ASN A 44 1.38 8.09 -1.27
CA ASN A 44 0.04 8.26 -0.75
C ASN A 44 -0.84 9.11 -1.68
N GLN A 45 -0.33 10.27 -2.11
CA GLN A 45 -1.03 11.15 -3.05
C GLN A 45 -1.33 10.44 -4.38
N LYS A 46 -0.39 9.64 -4.88
CA LYS A 46 -0.56 8.91 -6.14
C LYS A 46 -1.63 7.81 -6.04
N GLU A 47 -1.71 7.10 -4.92
CA GLU A 47 -2.68 6.03 -4.73
C GLU A 47 -4.09 6.56 -4.48
N GLU A 48 -4.24 7.60 -3.64
CA GLU A 48 -5.52 8.19 -3.28
C GLU A 48 -6.27 8.70 -4.52
N MET A 49 -5.54 9.29 -5.48
CA MET A 49 -6.14 9.86 -6.68
C MET A 49 -6.77 8.81 -7.63
N ASN A 50 -6.41 7.53 -7.54
CA ASN A 50 -6.87 6.56 -8.54
C ASN A 50 -8.31 6.08 -8.29
N PHE A 51 -8.63 5.54 -7.10
CA PHE A 51 -9.99 5.04 -6.82
C PHE A 51 -11.06 6.13 -6.94
N THR A 52 -10.79 7.30 -6.39
CA THR A 52 -11.74 8.42 -6.44
C THR A 52 -12.04 8.84 -7.87
N LYS A 53 -11.02 8.96 -8.73
CA LYS A 53 -11.21 9.31 -10.14
C LYS A 53 -12.04 8.28 -10.89
N GLU A 54 -11.78 7.01 -10.67
CA GLU A 54 -12.47 5.90 -11.32
C GLU A 54 -13.93 5.85 -10.88
N MET A 55 -14.20 6.01 -9.58
CA MET A 55 -15.56 6.09 -9.05
C MET A 55 -16.32 7.31 -9.58
N MET A 56 -15.67 8.47 -9.66
CA MET A 56 -16.26 9.69 -10.23
C MET A 56 -16.54 9.55 -11.72
N ALA A 57 -15.73 8.80 -12.45
CA ALA A 57 -15.97 8.47 -13.85
C ALA A 57 -17.07 7.42 -14.04
N GLY A 58 -17.65 6.88 -12.97
CA GLY A 58 -18.73 5.91 -13.01
C GLY A 58 -18.31 4.49 -13.37
N LEU A 59 -17.02 4.16 -13.28
CA LEU A 59 -16.55 2.80 -13.57
C LEU A 59 -17.23 1.78 -12.66
N PRO A 60 -17.48 0.54 -13.13
CA PRO A 60 -18.01 -0.52 -12.29
C PRO A 60 -17.10 -0.79 -11.09
N ALA A 61 -17.70 -0.93 -9.91
CA ALA A 61 -16.95 -1.22 -8.68
C ALA A 61 -16.21 -2.57 -8.79
N THR A 62 -16.80 -3.54 -9.47
CA THR A 62 -16.18 -4.84 -9.75
C THR A 62 -14.92 -4.73 -10.60
N GLU A 63 -14.87 -3.81 -11.55
CA GLU A 63 -13.68 -3.54 -12.36
C GLU A 63 -12.58 -2.85 -11.55
N ILE A 64 -12.94 -1.83 -10.76
CA ILE A 64 -12.00 -1.14 -9.88
C ILE A 64 -11.40 -2.13 -8.87
N LEU A 65 -12.23 -2.96 -8.24
CA LEU A 65 -11.79 -3.99 -7.30
C LEU A 65 -10.83 -4.98 -7.97
N SER A 66 -11.18 -5.48 -9.14
CA SER A 66 -10.35 -6.45 -9.87
C SER A 66 -8.95 -5.90 -10.16
N ARG A 67 -8.85 -4.65 -10.61
CA ARG A 67 -7.56 -3.98 -10.84
C ARG A 67 -6.77 -3.78 -9.54
N ALA A 68 -7.44 -3.36 -8.47
CA ALA A 68 -6.81 -3.18 -7.18
C ALA A 68 -6.25 -4.49 -6.62
N LEU A 69 -7.01 -5.59 -6.70
CA LEU A 69 -6.58 -6.90 -6.24
C LEU A 69 -5.44 -7.47 -7.10
N ASN A 70 -5.43 -7.26 -8.41
CA ASN A 70 -4.33 -7.65 -9.28
C ASN A 70 -3.04 -6.88 -8.93
N LEU A 71 -3.14 -5.57 -8.68
CA LEU A 71 -2.01 -4.76 -8.25
C LEU A 71 -1.47 -5.24 -6.89
N MET A 72 -2.35 -5.52 -5.94
CA MET A 72 -1.97 -6.09 -4.64
C MET A 72 -1.25 -7.43 -4.79
N GLU A 73 -1.75 -8.33 -5.65
CA GLU A 73 -1.12 -9.63 -5.93
C GLU A 73 0.30 -9.44 -6.49
N ASP A 74 0.47 -8.53 -7.45
CA ASP A 74 1.77 -8.23 -8.04
C ASP A 74 2.75 -7.61 -7.04
N GLU A 75 2.27 -6.74 -6.16
CA GLU A 75 3.10 -6.13 -5.10
C GLU A 75 3.47 -7.14 -4.01
N MET A 76 2.57 -8.06 -3.66
CA MET A 76 2.87 -9.16 -2.73
C MET A 76 3.94 -10.11 -3.29
N LYS A 77 3.91 -10.41 -4.59
CA LYS A 77 4.92 -11.23 -5.27
C LYS A 77 6.30 -10.55 -5.29
N ARG A 78 6.34 -9.22 -5.35
CA ARG A 78 7.55 -8.40 -5.38
C ARG A 78 7.81 -7.71 -4.04
N SER A 79 7.63 -8.43 -2.94
CA SER A 79 7.78 -7.88 -1.58
C SER A 79 9.15 -7.27 -1.29
N GLU A 80 10.21 -7.71 -2.00
CA GLU A 80 11.55 -7.14 -1.91
C GLU A 80 11.65 -5.70 -2.42
N ASP A 81 10.76 -5.29 -3.35
CA ASP A 81 10.66 -3.92 -3.85
C ASP A 81 9.72 -3.06 -2.98
N SER A 82 9.08 -3.68 -1.99
CA SER A 82 8.14 -3.02 -1.09
C SER A 82 8.86 -2.17 -0.04
N LEU A 83 8.27 -1.03 0.30
CA LEU A 83 8.74 -0.19 1.41
C LEU A 83 8.31 -0.72 2.79
N SER A 84 7.61 -1.85 2.90
CA SER A 84 7.04 -2.35 4.15
C SER A 84 8.09 -2.51 5.27
N LEU A 85 9.28 -3.04 4.96
CA LEU A 85 10.36 -3.15 5.93
C LEU A 85 10.84 -1.77 6.40
N ALA A 86 11.07 -0.86 5.45
CA ALA A 86 11.52 0.50 5.78
C ALA A 86 10.45 1.26 6.58
N MET A 87 9.17 1.08 6.28
CA MET A 87 8.06 1.63 7.06
C MET A 87 8.01 1.08 8.48
N TYR A 88 8.20 -0.23 8.63
CA TYR A 88 8.24 -0.86 9.95
C TYR A 88 9.41 -0.34 10.81
N GLU A 89 10.62 -0.27 10.23
CA GLU A 89 11.80 0.27 10.90
C GLU A 89 11.65 1.76 11.24
N TYR A 90 11.06 2.51 10.31
CA TYR A 90 10.76 3.93 10.49
C TYR A 90 9.75 4.15 11.61
N ALA A 91 8.66 3.38 11.67
CA ALA A 91 7.63 3.48 12.70
C ALA A 91 8.19 3.22 14.12
N GLY A 92 9.23 2.38 14.24
CA GLY A 92 9.92 2.13 15.52
C GLY A 92 10.77 3.30 16.03
N THR A 93 11.06 4.29 15.17
CA THR A 93 11.96 5.43 15.49
C THR A 93 11.25 6.77 15.55
N ILE A 94 9.98 6.87 15.13
CA ILE A 94 9.30 8.15 14.86
C ILE A 94 7.80 8.08 15.12
N ASP A 95 7.25 9.29 15.16
CA ASP A 95 5.90 9.75 15.25
C ASP A 95 4.86 8.74 14.73
N GLN A 96 4.23 8.07 15.67
CA GLN A 96 3.15 7.13 15.42
C GLN A 96 1.97 7.81 14.69
N ASP A 97 1.80 9.12 14.85
CA ASP A 97 0.72 9.88 14.24
C ASP A 97 0.83 9.90 12.71
N LEU A 98 2.04 9.97 12.16
CA LEU A 98 2.22 9.90 10.71
C LEU A 98 1.83 8.53 10.15
N MET A 99 2.17 7.45 10.84
CA MET A 99 1.80 6.09 10.42
C MET A 99 0.30 5.85 10.55
N ASN A 100 -0.32 6.37 11.62
CA ASN A 100 -1.77 6.35 11.80
C ASN A 100 -2.47 7.13 10.67
N HIS A 101 -1.94 8.28 10.29
CA HIS A 101 -2.46 9.07 9.18
C HIS A 101 -2.46 8.26 7.86
N PHE A 102 -1.36 7.60 7.52
CA PHE A 102 -1.30 6.76 6.31
C PHE A 102 -2.26 5.57 6.37
N ASN A 103 -2.40 4.95 7.55
CA ASN A 103 -3.37 3.86 7.73
C ASN A 103 -4.80 4.34 7.50
N THR A 104 -5.17 5.50 8.08
CA THR A 104 -6.50 6.11 7.91
C THR A 104 -6.82 6.42 6.44
N ILE A 105 -5.83 6.86 5.65
CA ILE A 105 -6.03 7.09 4.22
C ILE A 105 -6.30 5.75 3.50
N GLY A 106 -5.54 4.71 3.82
CA GLY A 106 -5.77 3.38 3.28
C GLY A 106 -7.17 2.83 3.63
N GLU A 107 -7.58 2.97 4.90
CA GLU A 107 -8.91 2.59 5.38
C GLU A 107 -10.01 3.33 4.61
N LYS A 108 -9.89 4.65 4.50
CA LYS A 108 -10.87 5.46 3.78
C LYS A 108 -11.01 5.05 2.32
N LYS A 109 -9.91 4.82 1.63
CA LYS A 109 -9.89 4.40 0.22
C LYS A 109 -10.66 3.11 0.00
N TRP A 110 -10.44 2.09 0.83
CA TRP A 110 -11.15 0.81 0.71
C TRP A 110 -12.61 0.91 1.15
N THR A 111 -12.90 1.67 2.20
CA THR A 111 -14.26 1.96 2.64
C THR A 111 -15.06 2.60 1.51
N ASP A 112 -14.55 3.67 0.90
CA ASP A 112 -15.21 4.39 -0.20
C ASP A 112 -15.52 3.45 -1.38
N LEU A 113 -14.58 2.57 -1.76
CA LEU A 113 -14.79 1.61 -2.86
C LEU A 113 -15.85 0.56 -2.51
N ILE A 114 -15.82 0.00 -1.30
CA ILE A 114 -16.76 -1.04 -0.90
C ILE A 114 -18.17 -0.47 -0.79
N GLU A 115 -18.33 0.69 -0.15
CA GLU A 115 -19.61 1.39 -0.07
C GLU A 115 -20.15 1.76 -1.46
N TYR A 116 -19.28 2.23 -2.37
CA TYR A 116 -19.63 2.52 -3.75
C TYR A 116 -20.18 1.28 -4.45
N GLY A 117 -19.53 0.12 -4.31
CA GLY A 117 -19.98 -1.13 -4.90
C GLY A 117 -21.28 -1.66 -4.30
N ILE A 118 -21.45 -1.54 -2.98
CA ILE A 118 -22.71 -1.90 -2.29
C ILE A 118 -23.84 -1.02 -2.79
N LYS A 119 -23.66 0.30 -2.86
CA LYS A 119 -24.65 1.26 -3.33
C LYS A 119 -25.09 1.00 -4.78
N ARG A 120 -24.19 0.55 -5.62
CA ARG A 120 -24.46 0.17 -7.02
C ARG A 120 -25.11 -1.22 -7.15
N GLY A 121 -25.19 -1.98 -6.06
CA GLY A 121 -25.70 -3.35 -6.08
C GLY A 121 -24.72 -4.37 -6.69
N GLU A 122 -23.49 -3.96 -6.96
CA GLU A 122 -22.42 -4.81 -7.53
C GLU A 122 -21.74 -5.68 -6.47
N PHE A 123 -21.70 -5.20 -5.21
CA PHE A 123 -21.16 -5.94 -4.09
C PHE A 123 -22.26 -6.48 -3.17
N LYS A 124 -21.92 -7.54 -2.42
CA LYS A 124 -22.74 -8.06 -1.33
C LYS A 124 -22.85 -7.02 -0.21
N GLN A 125 -23.91 -7.11 0.59
CA GLN A 125 -23.96 -6.41 1.87
C GLN A 125 -23.00 -7.11 2.83
N VAL A 126 -21.98 -6.40 3.26
CA VAL A 126 -20.93 -6.87 4.17
C VAL A 126 -20.72 -5.85 5.29
N ASP A 127 -20.12 -6.29 6.39
CA ASP A 127 -19.55 -5.34 7.35
C ASP A 127 -18.32 -4.68 6.72
N VAL A 128 -18.45 -3.40 6.38
CA VAL A 128 -17.40 -2.66 5.66
C VAL A 128 -16.16 -2.53 6.52
N TYR A 129 -16.32 -2.28 7.82
CA TYR A 129 -15.18 -2.16 8.73
C TYR A 129 -14.40 -3.48 8.83
N GLU A 130 -15.09 -4.60 8.97
CA GLU A 130 -14.47 -5.90 9.06
C GLU A 130 -13.67 -6.24 7.81
N ILE A 131 -14.28 -6.11 6.62
CA ILE A 131 -13.61 -6.47 5.37
C ILE A 131 -12.44 -5.54 5.02
N VAL A 132 -12.54 -4.24 5.34
CA VAL A 132 -11.44 -3.28 5.15
C VAL A 132 -10.23 -3.65 6.02
N ASN A 133 -10.46 -3.99 7.29
CA ASN A 133 -9.37 -4.44 8.17
C ASN A 133 -8.72 -5.73 7.65
N VAL A 134 -9.51 -6.69 7.20
CA VAL A 134 -8.97 -7.92 6.60
C VAL A 134 -8.10 -7.60 5.39
N ILE A 135 -8.55 -6.74 4.46
CA ILE A 135 -7.78 -6.35 3.28
C ILE A 135 -6.46 -5.71 3.69
N LEU A 136 -6.49 -4.70 4.55
CA LEU A 136 -5.30 -3.93 4.91
C LEU A 136 -4.29 -4.77 5.68
N TYR A 137 -4.73 -5.48 6.72
CA TYR A 137 -3.78 -6.21 7.57
C TYR A 137 -3.26 -7.48 6.93
N VAL A 138 -4.06 -8.18 6.12
CA VAL A 138 -3.56 -9.32 5.34
C VAL A 138 -2.53 -8.85 4.31
N TYR A 139 -2.81 -7.77 3.59
CA TYR A 139 -1.89 -7.22 2.60
C TYR A 139 -0.56 -6.80 3.21
N GLN A 140 -0.59 -6.04 4.32
CA GLN A 140 0.64 -5.62 5.00
C GLN A 140 1.37 -6.81 5.63
N GLY A 141 0.64 -7.75 6.23
CA GLY A 141 1.20 -8.95 6.81
C GLY A 141 1.94 -9.81 5.79
N VAL A 142 1.35 -10.03 4.62
CA VAL A 142 1.99 -10.80 3.54
C VAL A 142 3.27 -10.10 3.04
N ARG A 143 3.24 -8.80 2.82
CA ARG A 143 4.41 -8.03 2.35
C ARG A 143 5.57 -8.05 3.34
N MET A 144 5.27 -8.09 4.65
CA MET A 144 6.30 -8.24 5.68
C MET A 144 6.78 -9.68 5.80
N TRP A 145 5.83 -10.62 5.89
CA TRP A 145 6.15 -12.02 6.17
C TRP A 145 6.89 -12.71 5.02
N SER A 146 6.55 -12.39 3.77
CA SER A 146 7.25 -12.91 2.58
C SER A 146 8.72 -12.50 2.47
N ARG A 147 9.16 -11.54 3.28
CA ARG A 147 10.60 -11.21 3.42
C ARG A 147 11.33 -12.15 4.40
N ILE A 148 10.61 -12.92 5.19
CA ILE A 148 11.15 -13.80 6.23
C ILE A 148 11.04 -15.27 5.81
N VAL A 149 9.92 -15.61 5.17
CA VAL A 149 9.64 -16.96 4.69
C VAL A 149 9.33 -16.98 3.21
N THR A 150 9.69 -18.06 2.51
CA THR A 150 9.29 -18.28 1.13
C THR A 150 7.82 -18.69 1.10
N MET A 151 6.97 -17.84 0.55
CA MET A 151 5.54 -18.15 0.38
C MET A 151 5.30 -18.91 -0.92
N PRO A 152 4.41 -19.92 -0.93
CA PRO A 152 4.00 -20.57 -2.17
C PRO A 152 3.40 -19.56 -3.15
N PRO A 153 3.75 -19.61 -4.46
CA PRO A 153 3.26 -18.64 -5.45
C PRO A 153 1.74 -18.49 -5.51
N ASP A 154 1.00 -19.59 -5.29
CA ASP A 154 -0.46 -19.59 -5.34
C ASP A 154 -1.12 -18.92 -4.12
N SER A 155 -0.36 -18.69 -3.03
CA SER A 155 -0.87 -18.05 -1.82
C SER A 155 -1.38 -16.64 -2.08
N PHE A 156 -0.69 -15.87 -2.90
CA PHE A 156 -1.06 -14.49 -3.21
C PHE A 156 -2.40 -14.43 -3.94
N ARG A 157 -2.57 -15.29 -4.94
CA ARG A 157 -3.83 -15.40 -5.68
C ARG A 157 -4.97 -15.96 -4.82
N ALA A 158 -4.69 -16.89 -3.93
CA ALA A 158 -5.69 -17.42 -3.00
C ALA A 158 -6.26 -16.31 -2.11
N ILE A 159 -5.39 -15.42 -1.60
CA ILE A 159 -5.78 -14.27 -0.77
C ILE A 159 -6.66 -13.30 -1.55
N THR A 160 -6.21 -12.84 -2.73
CA THR A 160 -6.98 -11.87 -3.53
C THR A 160 -8.30 -12.45 -4.03
N SER A 161 -8.31 -13.73 -4.43
CA SER A 161 -9.53 -14.44 -4.81
C SER A 161 -10.51 -14.61 -3.64
N HIS A 162 -10.00 -14.84 -2.41
CA HIS A 162 -10.84 -14.90 -1.24
C HIS A 162 -11.53 -13.55 -0.97
N ILE A 163 -10.78 -12.45 -0.98
CA ILE A 163 -11.33 -11.10 -0.82
C ILE A 163 -12.40 -10.83 -1.90
N GLN A 164 -12.12 -11.16 -3.15
CA GLN A 164 -13.06 -10.98 -4.25
C GLN A 164 -14.37 -11.74 -4.03
N LYS A 165 -14.31 -13.01 -3.60
CA LYS A 165 -15.48 -13.85 -3.31
C LYS A 165 -16.32 -13.32 -2.15
N GLN A 166 -15.70 -12.66 -1.16
CA GLN A 166 -16.46 -12.06 -0.06
C GLN A 166 -17.29 -10.87 -0.54
N LEU A 167 -16.82 -10.12 -1.53
CA LEU A 167 -17.44 -8.88 -2.00
C LEU A 167 -18.39 -9.10 -3.19
N ILE A 168 -18.01 -9.88 -4.19
CA ILE A 168 -18.79 -10.01 -5.43
C ILE A 168 -19.91 -11.04 -5.25
N LYS A 169 -21.10 -10.70 -5.76
CA LYS A 169 -22.24 -11.64 -5.81
C LYS A 169 -21.94 -12.77 -6.79
N GLU A 170 -22.13 -14.00 -6.37
CA GLU A 170 -22.17 -15.15 -7.28
C GLU A 170 -23.46 -15.08 -8.09
N HIS A 171 -23.34 -15.11 -9.41
CA HIS A 171 -24.48 -15.17 -10.34
C HIS A 171 -24.91 -16.60 -10.56
#